data_b25c9aaf04414a792a32019cb5404bd0
#
_entry.id   b25c9aaf04414a792a32019cb5404bd0
#
_cell.length_a   1.000
_cell.length_b   1.000
_cell.length_c   1.000
_cell.angle_alpha   90.00
_cell.angle_beta   90.00
_cell.angle_gamma   90.00
#
_symmetry.space_group_name_H-M   'P 1'
#
loop_
_entity.id
_entity.type
_entity.pdbx_description
1 polymer ?
#
loop_
_entity_poly.entity_id
_entity_poly.type
_entity_poly.pdbx_seq_one_letter_code
_entity_poly.pdbx_strand_id
1 'polypeptide(L)'
;MRNLRRKVRATVICTKHDRVLLVSKDNVRWALPGGRPGRRESPLDAAQRELMEETALRPKSITFLFQFVGATTVHHVFDALVGSKAEPVPCNEVRESQWLTQDELARTNVSPTTREIVKTYFASSKPQA
;
A
#
# COMPACT_ATOMS: atom_id res chain seq x y z
N MET A 1 -11.42 -7.19 -31.95
CA MET A 1 -11.38 -7.39 -30.50
C MET A 1 -10.40 -6.44 -29.86
N ARG A 2 -10.79 -5.85 -28.76
CA ARG A 2 -9.99 -4.84 -28.13
C ARG A 2 -9.17 -5.43 -26.97
N ASN A 3 -7.87 -5.17 -26.99
CA ASN A 3 -7.01 -5.52 -25.88
C ASN A 3 -7.04 -4.40 -24.85
N LEU A 4 -7.63 -4.68 -23.70
CA LEU A 4 -7.64 -3.73 -22.62
C LEU A 4 -6.39 -3.95 -21.80
N ARG A 5 -5.45 -3.01 -21.89
CA ARG A 5 -4.26 -3.05 -21.08
C ARG A 5 -4.54 -2.38 -19.75
N ARG A 6 -4.42 -3.14 -18.69
CA ARG A 6 -4.50 -2.56 -17.35
C ARG A 6 -3.16 -1.95 -16.98
N LYS A 7 -3.24 -0.90 -16.22
CA LYS A 7 -2.04 -0.32 -15.62
C LYS A 7 -1.53 -1.28 -14.57
N VAL A 8 -0.23 -1.20 -14.30
CA VAL A 8 0.39 -2.01 -13.25
C VAL A 8 0.83 -1.07 -12.14
N ARG A 9 0.57 -1.48 -10.91
CA ARG A 9 0.95 -0.71 -9.75
C ARG A 9 1.53 -1.63 -8.69
N ALA A 10 2.62 -1.20 -8.07
CA ALA A 10 3.14 -1.84 -6.87
C ALA A 10 2.49 -1.17 -5.68
N THR A 11 1.79 -1.95 -4.85
CA THR A 11 1.01 -1.43 -3.74
C THR A 11 1.53 -2.05 -2.46
N VAL A 12 1.69 -1.23 -1.42
CA VAL A 12 2.37 -1.68 -0.20
C VAL A 12 1.43 -1.67 0.99
N ILE A 13 1.33 -2.81 1.66
CA ILE A 13 0.69 -2.90 2.96
C ILE A 13 1.81 -2.90 4.00
N CYS A 14 1.94 -1.79 4.70
CA CYS A 14 2.92 -1.64 5.75
C CYS A 14 2.18 -1.63 7.07
N THR A 15 2.49 -2.57 7.96
CA THR A 15 1.77 -2.69 9.21
C THR A 15 2.70 -2.49 10.41
N LYS A 16 2.11 -1.97 11.47
CA LYS A 16 2.77 -1.82 12.76
C LYS A 16 1.68 -1.84 13.84
N HIS A 17 1.78 -2.77 14.78
CA HIS A 17 0.82 -2.88 15.90
C HIS A 17 -0.64 -2.92 15.41
N ASP A 18 -0.92 -3.83 14.46
CA ASP A 18 -2.26 -4.03 13.91
C ASP A 18 -2.82 -2.82 13.18
N ARG A 19 -1.97 -1.87 12.82
CA ARG A 19 -2.36 -0.70 12.05
C ARG A 19 -1.71 -0.75 10.68
N VAL A 20 -2.43 -0.23 9.72
CA VAL A 20 -1.97 -0.15 8.33
C VAL A 20 -1.62 1.30 8.02
N LEU A 21 -0.52 1.49 7.33
CA LEU A 21 -0.09 2.81 6.92
C LEU A 21 -0.86 3.25 5.68
N LEU A 22 -1.54 4.38 5.79
CA LEU A 22 -2.17 5.03 4.64
C LEU A 22 -1.56 6.40 4.43
N VAL A 23 -1.58 6.84 3.19
CA VAL A 23 -1.04 8.15 2.80
C VAL A 23 -2.12 8.94 2.08
N SER A 24 -1.98 10.26 2.11
CA SER A 24 -2.90 11.14 1.42
C SER A 24 -2.11 12.25 0.72
N LYS A 25 -2.52 12.55 -0.50
CA LYS A 25 -1.92 13.64 -1.29
C LYS A 25 -2.69 14.94 -1.15
N ASP A 26 -3.91 14.88 -0.64
CA ASP A 26 -4.79 16.05 -0.56
C ASP A 26 -5.43 16.23 0.82
N ASN A 27 -5.07 15.40 1.78
CA ASN A 27 -5.64 15.39 3.14
C ASN A 27 -7.13 15.06 3.17
N VAL A 28 -7.68 14.54 2.08
CA VAL A 28 -9.09 14.21 1.97
C VAL A 28 -9.27 12.72 1.73
N ARG A 29 -8.55 12.19 0.76
CA ARG A 29 -8.68 10.79 0.36
C ARG A 29 -7.40 10.03 0.68
N TRP A 30 -7.57 8.86 1.26
CA TRP A 30 -6.46 8.05 1.75
C TRP A 30 -6.30 6.78 0.94
N ALA A 31 -5.07 6.34 0.77
CA ALA A 31 -4.75 5.16 -0.02
C ALA A 31 -3.49 4.49 0.51
N LEU A 32 -3.28 3.25 0.08
CA LEU A 32 -2.04 2.56 0.37
C LEU A 32 -0.89 3.20 -0.40
N PRO A 33 0.31 3.23 0.21
CA PRO A 33 1.49 3.68 -0.53
C PRO A 33 1.73 2.82 -1.75
N GLY A 34 2.36 3.40 -2.76
CA GLY A 34 2.70 2.66 -3.95
C GLY A 34 2.76 3.53 -5.18
N GLY A 35 3.01 2.88 -6.32
CA GLY A 35 3.11 3.58 -7.57
C GLY A 35 3.42 2.63 -8.72
N ARG A 36 3.59 3.19 -9.90
CA ARG A 36 3.83 2.41 -11.10
C ARG A 36 5.31 2.02 -11.19
N PRO A 37 5.59 0.76 -11.51
CA PRO A 37 6.98 0.38 -11.78
C PRO A 37 7.51 1.20 -12.95
N GLY A 38 8.76 1.61 -12.82
CA GLY A 38 9.44 2.27 -13.91
C GLY A 38 9.82 1.27 -14.99
N ARG A 39 10.38 1.82 -16.06
CA ARG A 39 10.85 0.99 -17.16
C ARG A 39 11.94 0.07 -16.65
N ARG A 40 11.78 -1.23 -16.87
CA ARG A 40 12.74 -2.26 -16.43
C ARG A 40 12.83 -2.38 -14.90
N GLU A 41 11.85 -1.86 -14.20
CA GLU A 41 11.80 -1.98 -12.75
C GLU A 41 10.80 -3.08 -12.40
N SER A 42 11.21 -4.00 -11.51
CA SER A 42 10.30 -5.03 -11.04
C SER A 42 9.26 -4.43 -10.10
N PRO A 43 8.10 -5.07 -9.96
CA PRO A 43 7.13 -4.60 -8.97
C PRO A 43 7.70 -4.57 -7.55
N LEU A 44 8.56 -5.52 -7.19
CA LEU A 44 9.19 -5.51 -5.87
C LEU A 44 10.05 -4.28 -5.67
N ASP A 45 10.90 -3.96 -6.64
CA ASP A 45 11.75 -2.78 -6.55
C ASP A 45 10.92 -1.51 -6.52
N ALA A 46 9.84 -1.47 -7.30
CA ALA A 46 8.95 -0.31 -7.31
C ALA A 46 8.27 -0.15 -5.94
N ALA A 47 7.83 -1.25 -5.33
CA ALA A 47 7.20 -1.19 -4.02
C ALA A 47 8.16 -0.58 -2.98
N GLN A 48 9.41 -1.04 -2.99
CA GLN A 48 10.42 -0.56 -2.05
C GLN A 48 10.73 0.92 -2.30
N ARG A 49 10.90 1.28 -3.55
CA ARG A 49 11.21 2.67 -3.93
C ARG A 49 10.07 3.61 -3.58
N GLU A 50 8.84 3.25 -3.93
CA GLU A 50 7.68 4.10 -3.67
C GLU A 50 7.44 4.28 -2.17
N LEU A 51 7.59 3.21 -1.39
CA LEU A 51 7.42 3.34 0.06
C LEU A 51 8.42 4.35 0.61
N MET A 52 9.68 4.26 0.19
CA MET A 52 10.70 5.19 0.66
C MET A 52 10.45 6.61 0.17
N GLU A 53 10.07 6.77 -1.10
CA GLU A 53 9.82 8.10 -1.66
C GLU A 53 8.64 8.79 -0.98
N GLU A 54 7.61 8.05 -0.62
CA GLU A 54 6.40 8.64 -0.07
C GLU A 54 6.43 8.79 1.45
N THR A 55 7.17 7.92 2.14
CA THR A 55 7.11 7.87 3.60
C THR A 55 8.46 7.87 4.28
N ALA A 56 9.56 7.84 3.53
CA ALA A 56 10.93 7.73 4.06
C ALA A 56 11.17 6.45 4.86
N LEU A 57 10.27 5.49 4.80
CA LEU A 57 10.45 4.23 5.51
C LEU A 57 11.32 3.26 4.72
N ARG A 58 12.23 2.59 5.44
CA ARG A 58 13.04 1.51 4.89
C ARG A 58 12.59 0.22 5.56
N PRO A 59 11.91 -0.66 4.81
CA PRO A 59 11.41 -1.88 5.43
C PRO A 59 12.54 -2.85 5.77
N LYS A 60 12.35 -3.60 6.85
CA LYS A 60 13.24 -4.69 7.20
C LYS A 60 13.08 -5.86 6.24
N SER A 61 11.87 -6.04 5.76
CA SER A 61 11.57 -7.04 4.74
C SER A 61 10.38 -6.58 3.93
N ILE A 62 10.32 -7.04 2.69
CA ILE A 62 9.19 -6.76 1.82
C ILE A 62 8.92 -8.04 1.02
N THR A 63 7.68 -8.49 1.05
CA THR A 63 7.29 -9.79 0.52
C THR A 63 6.06 -9.66 -0.36
N PHE A 64 6.08 -10.30 -1.51
CA PHE A 64 4.91 -10.32 -2.37
C PHE A 64 3.79 -11.13 -1.71
N LEU A 65 2.57 -10.59 -1.74
CA LEU A 65 1.41 -11.25 -1.16
C LEU A 65 0.48 -11.79 -2.24
N PHE A 66 -0.07 -10.93 -3.06
CA PHE A 66 -1.04 -11.32 -4.08
C PHE A 66 -1.21 -10.22 -5.11
N GLN A 67 -1.85 -10.59 -6.21
CA GLN A 67 -2.30 -9.61 -7.19
C GLN A 67 -3.76 -9.27 -6.91
N PHE A 68 -4.08 -8.01 -6.98
CA PHE A 68 -5.46 -7.55 -6.94
C PHE A 68 -5.79 -6.94 -8.29
N VAL A 69 -6.76 -7.52 -9.00
CA VAL A 69 -7.10 -7.09 -10.35
C VAL A 69 -8.30 -6.17 -10.28
N GLY A 70 -8.07 -4.89 -10.48
CA GLY A 70 -9.14 -3.90 -10.55
C GLY A 70 -9.60 -3.69 -12.00
N ALA A 71 -10.53 -2.78 -12.18
CA ALA A 71 -11.08 -2.50 -13.51
C ALA A 71 -10.01 -1.95 -14.45
N THR A 72 -9.14 -1.09 -13.94
CA THR A 72 -8.14 -0.41 -14.77
C THR A 72 -6.70 -0.73 -14.37
N THR A 73 -6.50 -1.36 -13.23
CA THR A 73 -5.16 -1.51 -12.65
C THR A 73 -4.99 -2.89 -12.04
N VAL A 74 -3.86 -3.50 -12.31
CA VAL A 74 -3.43 -4.70 -11.59
C VAL A 74 -2.47 -4.25 -10.49
N HIS A 75 -2.83 -4.53 -9.26
CA HIS A 75 -1.99 -4.20 -8.11
C HIS A 75 -1.19 -5.43 -7.72
N HIS A 76 0.13 -5.30 -7.73
CA HIS A 76 1.00 -6.26 -7.09
C HIS A 76 1.16 -5.82 -5.65
N VAL A 77 0.60 -6.58 -4.73
CA VAL A 77 0.50 -6.17 -3.33
C VAL A 77 1.62 -6.82 -2.54
N PHE A 78 2.34 -5.99 -1.80
CA PHE A 78 3.48 -6.40 -1.01
C PHE A 78 3.26 -6.07 0.45
N ASP A 79 3.78 -6.94 1.32
CA ASP A 79 3.78 -6.72 2.76
C ASP A 79 5.16 -6.19 3.14
N ALA A 80 5.18 -5.04 3.81
CA ALA A 80 6.42 -4.42 4.26
C ALA A 80 6.45 -4.37 5.77
N LEU A 81 7.51 -4.90 6.36
CA LEU A 81 7.72 -4.87 7.81
C LEU A 81 8.72 -3.79 8.15
N VAL A 82 8.36 -2.95 9.10
CA VAL A 82 9.25 -1.87 9.58
C VAL A 82 9.52 -2.04 11.07
N GLY A 83 10.57 -1.37 11.55
CA GLY A 83 10.90 -1.41 12.97
C GLY A 83 9.79 -0.82 13.81
N SER A 84 9.68 -1.28 15.05
CA SER A 84 8.61 -0.83 15.95
C SER A 84 8.66 0.65 16.24
N LYS A 85 9.83 1.26 16.10
CA LYS A 85 10.02 2.71 16.32
C LYS A 85 10.05 3.50 15.03
N ALA A 86 9.88 2.84 13.89
CA ALA A 86 9.88 3.52 12.60
C ALA A 86 8.65 4.40 12.47
N GLU A 87 8.85 5.65 12.05
CA GLU A 87 7.77 6.57 11.83
C GLU A 87 7.87 7.14 10.43
N PRO A 88 6.77 7.20 9.70
CA PRO A 88 6.79 7.76 8.37
C PRO A 88 6.97 9.27 8.41
N VAL A 89 7.63 9.78 7.38
CA VAL A 89 7.74 11.21 7.14
C VAL A 89 7.13 11.44 5.77
N PRO A 90 5.99 12.15 5.68
CA PRO A 90 5.38 12.42 4.38
C PRO A 90 6.38 13.14 3.47
N CYS A 91 6.55 12.63 2.27
CA CYS A 91 7.53 13.13 1.32
C CYS A 91 6.93 13.22 -0.07
N ASN A 92 7.55 14.03 -0.90
CA ASN A 92 7.17 14.21 -2.31
C ASN A 92 5.71 14.64 -2.41
N GLU A 93 4.88 13.92 -3.14
CA GLU A 93 3.48 14.28 -3.33
C GLU A 93 2.61 13.97 -2.14
N VAL A 94 3.10 13.19 -1.18
CA VAL A 94 2.32 12.81 -0.01
C VAL A 94 2.36 13.93 1.02
N ARG A 95 1.19 14.37 1.44
CA ARG A 95 1.06 15.44 2.43
C ARG A 95 0.94 14.92 3.85
N GLU A 96 0.26 13.76 4.01
CA GLU A 96 0.02 13.19 5.32
C GLU A 96 0.14 11.69 5.29
N SER A 97 0.46 11.10 6.42
CA SER A 97 0.44 9.66 6.60
C SER A 97 -0.20 9.35 7.95
N GLN A 98 -0.88 8.21 8.04
CA GLN A 98 -1.52 7.76 9.27
C GLN A 98 -1.47 6.26 9.38
N TRP A 99 -1.30 5.78 10.61
CA TRP A 99 -1.48 4.38 10.95
C TRP A 99 -2.93 4.19 11.39
N LEU A 100 -3.67 3.33 10.71
CA LEU A 100 -5.09 3.12 10.99
C LEU A 100 -5.36 1.67 11.31
N THR A 101 -6.18 1.46 12.34
CA THR A 101 -6.74 0.13 12.60
C THR A 101 -7.82 -0.18 11.57
N GLN A 102 -8.26 -1.45 11.52
CA GLN A 102 -9.36 -1.80 10.64
C GLN A 102 -10.61 -0.99 10.92
N ASP A 103 -10.92 -0.77 12.20
CA ASP A 103 -12.11 -0.01 12.56
C ASP A 103 -12.00 1.44 12.11
N GLU A 104 -10.83 2.04 12.31
CA GLU A 104 -10.60 3.41 11.87
C GLU A 104 -10.68 3.52 10.35
N LEU A 105 -10.14 2.53 9.65
CA LEU A 105 -10.15 2.52 8.20
C LEU A 105 -11.57 2.42 7.65
N ALA A 106 -12.45 1.70 8.35
CA ALA A 106 -13.85 1.57 7.95
C ALA A 106 -14.58 2.91 7.98
N ARG A 107 -14.09 3.86 8.81
CA ARG A 107 -14.71 5.18 8.96
C ARG A 107 -13.93 6.28 8.25
N THR A 108 -12.91 5.92 7.50
CA THR A 108 -12.05 6.89 6.83
C THR A 108 -12.37 6.92 5.35
N ASN A 109 -12.21 8.09 4.74
CA ASN A 109 -12.40 8.25 3.30
C ASN A 109 -11.22 7.64 2.55
N VAL A 110 -11.31 6.35 2.26
CA VAL A 110 -10.26 5.66 1.53
C VAL A 110 -10.74 5.33 0.12
N SER A 111 -9.79 5.17 -0.80
CA SER A 111 -10.16 4.75 -2.14
C SER A 111 -10.81 3.37 -2.09
N PRO A 112 -11.81 3.12 -2.95
CA PRO A 112 -12.47 1.80 -2.94
C PRO A 112 -11.50 0.64 -3.12
N THR A 113 -10.50 0.81 -3.98
CA THR A 113 -9.50 -0.24 -4.21
C THR A 113 -8.67 -0.49 -2.96
N THR A 114 -8.25 0.57 -2.27
CA THR A 114 -7.52 0.43 -1.00
C THR A 114 -8.34 -0.37 -0.01
N ARG A 115 -9.63 -0.04 0.12
CA ARG A 115 -10.51 -0.73 1.05
C ARG A 115 -10.57 -2.22 0.75
N GLU A 116 -10.72 -2.58 -0.52
CA GLU A 116 -10.81 -3.98 -0.90
C GLU A 116 -9.50 -4.73 -0.70
N ILE A 117 -8.38 -4.10 -1.01
CA ILE A 117 -7.07 -4.73 -0.82
C ILE A 117 -6.80 -4.97 0.66
N VAL A 118 -7.07 -4.00 1.51
CA VAL A 118 -6.85 -4.14 2.96
C VAL A 118 -7.77 -5.21 3.53
N LYS A 119 -9.02 -5.24 3.07
CA LYS A 119 -9.98 -6.26 3.49
C LYS A 119 -9.48 -7.66 3.13
N THR A 120 -8.97 -7.83 1.91
CA THR A 120 -8.41 -9.10 1.46
C THR A 120 -7.21 -9.49 2.31
N TYR A 121 -6.34 -8.52 2.59
CA TYR A 121 -5.15 -8.76 3.40
C TYR A 121 -5.52 -9.29 4.78
N PHE A 122 -6.44 -8.62 5.48
CA PHE A 122 -6.80 -9.04 6.83
C PHE A 122 -7.56 -10.35 6.84
N ALA A 123 -8.33 -10.64 5.80
CA ALA A 123 -9.04 -11.92 5.70
C ALA A 123 -8.07 -13.09 5.53
N SER A 124 -6.95 -12.87 4.82
CA SER A 124 -5.97 -13.93 4.57
C SER A 124 -4.86 -13.99 5.61
N SER A 125 -4.73 -12.96 6.44
CA SER A 125 -3.67 -12.85 7.45
C SER A 125 -4.17 -13.13 8.85
N LYS A 126 -5.17 -13.99 8.99
CA LYS A 126 -5.69 -14.30 10.31
C LYS A 126 -4.60 -14.93 11.17
N PRO A 127 -4.48 -14.48 12.42
CA PRO A 127 -3.54 -15.12 13.33
C PRO A 127 -3.93 -16.57 13.54
N GLN A 128 -2.93 -17.40 13.71
CA GLN A 128 -3.16 -18.79 14.03
C GLN A 128 -3.67 -18.86 15.47
N ALA A 129 -4.72 -19.61 15.65
CA ALA A 129 -5.29 -19.79 16.97
C ALA A 129 -4.36 -20.66 17.84
#